data_d7e9f913b6c28eb7210eb2fe43736021
#
_entry.id   d7e9f913b6c28eb7210eb2fe43736021
#
_cell.length_a   1.000
_cell.length_b   1.000
_cell.length_c   1.000
_cell.angle_alpha   90.00
_cell.angle_beta   90.00
_cell.angle_gamma   90.00
#
_symmetry.space_group_name_H-M   'P 1'
#
loop_
_entity.id
_entity.type
_entity.pdbx_description
1 polymer ?
#
loop_
_entity_poly.entity_id
_entity_poly.type
_entity_poly.pdbx_seq_one_letter_code
_entity_poly.pdbx_strand_id
1 'polypeptide(L)'
;QTGIDFHPGDAKRLLILGDDAAAPAVCSILEQLPTHAAEVEAVVEVPQLARKIEAGPDGHWTDSRGNRINIRWQERLGERGDCLAEAIEDHLHRFPLPRCQQDSPEEGPDDLLWDTPASPPQEFYSWIAGESTMVRRLRRILVNDHGVDRRHIAFMGYWRHGSAGM
;
A
#
# COMPACT_ATOMS: atom_id res chain seq x y z
N GLN A 1 4.51 18.34 -4.53
CA GLN A 1 5.61 17.57 -3.96
C GLN A 1 6.05 16.44 -4.87
N THR A 2 7.29 16.21 -4.94
CA THR A 2 7.87 15.20 -5.77
C THR A 2 8.23 13.97 -4.96
N GLY A 3 8.49 12.87 -5.65
CA GLY A 3 9.01 11.69 -5.01
C GLY A 3 7.96 10.68 -4.60
N ILE A 4 6.70 10.97 -4.78
CA ILE A 4 5.64 10.01 -4.47
C ILE A 4 4.96 9.64 -5.78
N ASP A 5 5.14 8.38 -6.16
CA ASP A 5 4.52 7.87 -7.38
C ASP A 5 3.20 7.23 -7.03
N PHE A 6 2.16 8.02 -7.10
CA PHE A 6 0.82 7.59 -6.76
C PHE A 6 -0.10 7.94 -7.92
N HIS A 7 -0.55 6.91 -8.65
CA HIS A 7 -1.32 7.09 -9.87
C HIS A 7 -2.49 6.12 -9.91
N PRO A 8 -3.51 6.37 -9.09
CA PRO A 8 -4.61 5.42 -9.00
C PRO A 8 -5.57 5.46 -10.19
N GLY A 9 -5.48 6.46 -11.06
CA GLY A 9 -6.38 6.55 -12.19
C GLY A 9 -7.82 6.61 -11.72
N ASP A 10 -8.66 5.74 -12.29
CA ASP A 10 -10.08 5.69 -11.95
C ASP A 10 -10.40 4.59 -10.96
N ALA A 11 -9.43 4.07 -10.25
CA ALA A 11 -9.67 2.99 -9.30
C ALA A 11 -10.67 3.39 -8.24
N LYS A 12 -11.60 2.49 -7.96
CA LYS A 12 -12.63 2.73 -6.96
C LYS A 12 -12.21 2.29 -5.58
N ARG A 13 -11.20 1.44 -5.48
CA ARG A 13 -10.69 0.96 -4.20
C ARG A 13 -9.19 1.14 -4.17
N LEU A 14 -8.72 1.75 -3.10
CA LEU A 14 -7.30 2.01 -2.92
C LEU A 14 -6.87 1.35 -1.61
N LEU A 15 -5.79 0.58 -1.68
CA LEU A 15 -5.20 -0.04 -0.50
C LEU A 15 -3.79 0.47 -0.35
N ILE A 16 -3.54 1.23 0.70
CA ILE A 16 -2.27 1.92 0.90
C ILE A 16 -1.61 1.33 2.13
N LEU A 17 -0.43 0.80 1.95
CA LEU A 17 0.28 0.09 3.01
C LEU A 17 1.68 0.66 3.18
N GLY A 18 2.07 0.86 4.43
CA GLY A 18 3.41 1.36 4.69
C GLY A 18 3.84 1.11 6.11
N ASP A 19 5.14 1.27 6.36
CA ASP A 19 5.66 1.25 7.70
C ASP A 19 5.85 2.68 8.18
N ASP A 20 6.44 2.84 9.37
CA ASP A 20 6.59 4.18 9.94
C ASP A 20 7.46 5.09 9.07
N ALA A 21 8.42 4.53 8.33
CA ALA A 21 9.23 5.35 7.42
C ALA A 21 8.39 5.91 6.28
N ALA A 22 7.34 5.22 5.90
CA ALA A 22 6.46 5.66 4.80
C ALA A 22 5.29 6.50 5.28
N ALA A 23 5.13 6.67 6.58
CA ALA A 23 3.96 7.36 7.13
C ALA A 23 3.79 8.78 6.55
N PRO A 24 4.84 9.61 6.42
CA PRO A 24 4.61 10.93 5.82
C PRO A 24 4.09 10.85 4.39
N ALA A 25 4.57 9.88 3.62
CA ALA A 25 4.09 9.71 2.25
C ALA A 25 2.65 9.27 2.24
N VAL A 26 2.26 8.38 3.15
CA VAL A 26 0.87 7.95 3.24
C VAL A 26 -0.03 9.15 3.53
N CYS A 27 0.35 9.98 4.48
CA CYS A 27 -0.45 11.15 4.82
C CYS A 27 -0.55 12.10 3.63
N SER A 28 0.53 12.25 2.89
CA SER A 28 0.54 13.11 1.72
C SER A 28 -0.39 12.58 0.63
N ILE A 29 -0.41 11.26 0.45
CA ILE A 29 -1.31 10.63 -0.50
C ILE A 29 -2.77 10.91 -0.14
N LEU A 30 -3.09 10.82 1.14
CA LEU A 30 -4.48 11.05 1.57
C LEU A 30 -4.94 12.47 1.27
N GLU A 31 -4.01 13.40 1.15
CA GLU A 31 -4.33 14.77 0.79
C GLU A 31 -4.43 14.99 -0.71
N GLN A 32 -4.01 14.01 -1.49
CA GLN A 32 -3.97 14.13 -2.95
C GLN A 32 -4.88 13.14 -3.64
N LEU A 33 -5.89 12.65 -2.96
CA LEU A 33 -6.75 11.63 -3.53
C LEU A 33 -7.55 12.19 -4.70
N PRO A 34 -7.93 11.32 -5.63
CA PRO A 34 -8.73 11.77 -6.76
C PRO A 34 -10.14 12.17 -6.32
N THR A 35 -10.89 12.75 -7.24
CA THR A 35 -12.19 13.33 -6.94
C THR A 35 -13.32 12.45 -7.44
N HIS A 36 -13.28 11.17 -7.16
CA HIS A 36 -14.29 10.25 -7.67
C HIS A 36 -14.82 9.28 -6.62
N ALA A 37 -14.82 9.69 -5.38
CA ALA A 37 -15.48 8.92 -4.31
C ALA A 37 -14.96 7.51 -4.16
N ALA A 38 -13.65 7.35 -4.12
CA ALA A 38 -13.05 6.04 -3.93
C ALA A 38 -13.18 5.59 -2.48
N GLU A 39 -13.11 4.28 -2.30
CA GLU A 39 -12.96 3.67 -0.99
C GLU A 39 -11.48 3.50 -0.73
N VAL A 40 -10.98 4.12 0.31
CA VAL A 40 -9.55 4.15 0.60
C VAL A 40 -9.29 3.52 1.95
N GLU A 41 -8.47 2.48 1.95
CA GLU A 41 -8.01 1.89 3.21
C GLU A 41 -6.51 2.04 3.28
N ALA A 42 -6.02 2.63 4.36
CA ALA A 42 -4.59 2.80 4.59
C ALA A 42 -4.24 2.15 5.91
N VAL A 43 -3.15 1.39 5.92
CA VAL A 43 -2.68 0.74 7.14
C VAL A 43 -1.19 1.04 7.26
N VAL A 44 -0.80 1.55 8.41
CA VAL A 44 0.60 1.89 8.68
C VAL A 44 1.07 1.07 9.86
N GLU A 45 2.14 0.32 9.66
CA GLU A 45 2.74 -0.48 10.71
C GLU A 45 3.77 0.37 11.44
N VAL A 46 3.65 0.44 12.76
CA VAL A 46 4.56 1.22 13.57
C VAL A 46 5.15 0.34 14.67
N PRO A 47 6.37 0.66 15.14
CA PRO A 47 6.95 -0.14 16.22
C PRO A 47 6.15 -0.06 17.51
N GLN A 48 5.59 1.09 17.80
CA GLN A 48 4.82 1.31 19.01
C GLN A 48 3.64 2.20 18.69
N LEU A 49 2.46 1.82 19.20
CA LEU A 49 1.26 2.59 18.95
C LEU A 49 1.32 4.00 19.53
N ALA A 50 2.11 4.19 20.58
CA ALA A 50 2.20 5.52 21.18
C ALA A 50 2.68 6.57 20.19
N ARG A 51 3.38 6.15 19.15
CA ARG A 51 3.92 7.10 18.18
C ARG A 51 2.90 7.58 17.17
N LYS A 52 1.76 6.92 17.08
CA LYS A 52 0.81 7.29 16.05
C LYS A 52 0.23 8.68 16.27
N ILE A 53 0.20 9.16 17.51
CA ILE A 53 -0.37 10.46 17.80
C ILE A 53 0.41 11.55 17.07
N GLU A 54 1.70 11.38 16.96
CA GLU A 54 2.54 12.36 16.28
C GLU A 54 2.60 12.12 14.77
N ALA A 55 2.17 10.96 14.32
CA ALA A 55 2.42 10.57 12.95
C ALA A 55 1.34 11.04 11.99
N GLY A 56 0.09 11.20 12.44
CA GLY A 56 -0.91 11.69 11.52
C GLY A 56 -2.31 11.21 11.85
N PRO A 57 -3.21 11.34 10.90
CA PRO A 57 -4.62 11.05 11.13
C PRO A 57 -4.88 9.59 11.41
N ASP A 58 -6.04 9.31 12.00
CA ASP A 58 -6.44 7.96 12.35
C ASP A 58 -7.97 7.94 12.33
N GLY A 59 -8.53 6.79 11.98
CA GLY A 59 -9.96 6.64 11.94
C GLY A 59 -10.49 6.67 10.52
N HIS A 60 -11.76 7.05 10.39
CA HIS A 60 -12.35 7.09 9.06
C HIS A 60 -13.22 8.32 8.90
N TRP A 61 -13.26 8.83 7.68
CA TRP A 61 -14.04 10.01 7.36
C TRP A 61 -14.25 10.05 5.84
N THR A 62 -15.10 10.97 5.42
CA THR A 62 -15.27 11.27 4.01
C THR A 62 -14.64 12.63 3.75
N ASP A 63 -13.76 12.72 2.76
CA ASP A 63 -13.09 13.97 2.48
C ASP A 63 -13.98 14.86 1.61
N SER A 64 -13.48 16.07 1.31
CA SER A 64 -14.27 17.04 0.56
C SER A 64 -14.51 16.61 -0.88
N ARG A 65 -13.80 15.62 -1.36
CA ARG A 65 -13.95 15.12 -2.73
C ARG A 65 -14.81 13.87 -2.79
N GLY A 66 -15.35 13.44 -1.66
CA GLY A 66 -16.24 12.28 -1.62
C GLY A 66 -15.55 10.95 -1.38
N ASN A 67 -14.24 10.96 -1.19
CA ASN A 67 -13.52 9.71 -0.91
C ASN A 67 -13.79 9.27 0.51
N ARG A 68 -14.07 7.98 0.67
CA ARG A 68 -14.25 7.42 2.00
C ARG A 68 -12.93 6.83 2.45
N ILE A 69 -12.37 7.37 3.50
CA ILE A 69 -11.02 7.08 3.95
C ILE A 69 -11.08 6.37 5.28
N ASN A 70 -10.32 5.29 5.39
CA ASN A 70 -10.12 4.58 6.64
C ASN A 70 -8.64 4.36 6.80
N ILE A 71 -8.03 4.94 7.83
CA ILE A 71 -6.63 4.75 8.09
C ILE A 71 -6.45 4.16 9.48
N ARG A 72 -5.63 3.12 9.57
CA ARG A 72 -5.32 2.44 10.83
C ARG A 72 -3.83 2.42 11.06
N TRP A 73 -3.44 2.61 12.30
CA TRP A 73 -2.06 2.48 12.74
C TRP A 73 -1.97 1.19 13.53
N GLN A 74 -1.13 0.27 13.07
CA GLN A 74 -1.02 -1.05 13.67
C GLN A 74 0.35 -1.21 14.28
N GLU A 75 0.40 -1.67 15.50
CA GLU A 75 1.67 -1.96 16.14
C GLU A 75 2.24 -3.26 15.60
N ARG A 76 3.54 -3.27 15.37
CA ARG A 76 4.21 -4.49 14.91
C ARG A 76 4.25 -5.48 16.06
N LEU A 77 3.57 -6.60 15.89
CA LEU A 77 3.50 -7.62 16.92
C LEU A 77 4.26 -8.88 16.57
N GLY A 78 4.60 -9.07 15.35
CA GLY A 78 5.38 -10.20 14.89
C GLY A 78 6.53 -9.70 14.07
N GLU A 79 6.70 -10.31 12.93
CA GLU A 79 7.73 -9.86 12.01
C GLU A 79 7.25 -8.64 11.25
N ARG A 80 8.23 -7.92 10.70
CA ARG A 80 7.92 -6.73 9.92
C ARG A 80 7.02 -7.10 8.76
N GLY A 81 5.90 -6.40 8.66
CA GLY A 81 4.95 -6.62 7.59
C GLY A 81 3.84 -7.60 7.91
N ASP A 82 3.90 -8.28 9.05
CA ASP A 82 2.86 -9.26 9.37
C ASP A 82 1.49 -8.62 9.44
N CYS A 83 1.37 -7.49 10.11
CA CYS A 83 0.06 -6.86 10.22
C CYS A 83 -0.40 -6.28 8.89
N LEU A 84 0.52 -5.90 8.04
CA LEU A 84 0.14 -5.43 6.71
C LEU A 84 -0.29 -6.59 5.82
N ALA A 85 0.34 -7.75 5.97
CA ALA A 85 -0.11 -8.94 5.25
C ALA A 85 -1.53 -9.32 5.67
N GLU A 86 -1.81 -9.24 6.96
CA GLU A 86 -3.17 -9.50 7.44
C GLU A 86 -4.16 -8.48 6.90
N ALA A 87 -3.73 -7.24 6.77
CA ALA A 87 -4.59 -6.21 6.21
C ALA A 87 -4.96 -6.50 4.75
N ILE A 88 -4.01 -7.03 3.98
CA ILE A 88 -4.30 -7.43 2.62
C ILE A 88 -5.36 -8.52 2.60
N GLU A 89 -5.17 -9.56 3.42
CA GLU A 89 -6.12 -10.66 3.45
C GLU A 89 -7.50 -10.17 3.84
N ASP A 90 -7.58 -9.35 4.86
CA ASP A 90 -8.84 -8.83 5.33
C ASP A 90 -9.52 -7.97 4.27
N HIS A 91 -8.76 -7.10 3.63
CA HIS A 91 -9.32 -6.21 2.61
C HIS A 91 -9.89 -7.01 1.44
N LEU A 92 -9.12 -7.97 0.94
CA LEU A 92 -9.55 -8.73 -0.22
C LEU A 92 -10.60 -9.77 0.11
N HIS A 93 -10.72 -10.15 1.37
CA HIS A 93 -11.83 -10.97 1.81
C HIS A 93 -13.13 -10.18 1.80
N ARG A 94 -13.07 -8.93 2.24
CA ARG A 94 -14.26 -8.07 2.24
C ARG A 94 -14.63 -7.58 0.84
N PHE A 95 -13.61 -7.39 -0.01
CA PHE A 95 -13.82 -6.86 -1.35
C PHE A 95 -13.09 -7.74 -2.36
N PRO A 96 -13.66 -8.91 -2.67
CA PRO A 96 -12.97 -9.83 -3.57
C PRO A 96 -12.79 -9.24 -4.96
N LEU A 97 -11.70 -9.60 -5.59
CA LEU A 97 -11.39 -9.16 -6.95
C LEU A 97 -11.36 -10.37 -7.87
N PRO A 98 -11.72 -10.20 -9.13
CA PRO A 98 -11.55 -11.29 -10.10
C PRO A 98 -10.05 -11.57 -10.22
N ARG A 99 -9.70 -12.86 -10.29
CA ARG A 99 -8.30 -13.17 -10.47
C ARG A 99 -7.87 -12.79 -11.87
N CYS A 100 -6.72 -12.17 -11.93
CA CYS A 100 -6.15 -11.77 -13.20
C CYS A 100 -5.36 -12.93 -13.78
N GLN A 101 -5.56 -13.20 -15.07
CA GLN A 101 -4.74 -14.19 -15.75
C GLN A 101 -3.49 -13.52 -16.24
N GLN A 102 -2.38 -13.97 -15.74
CA GLN A 102 -1.10 -13.40 -16.14
C GLN A 102 -0.40 -14.38 -17.03
N ASP A 103 -0.03 -13.92 -18.19
CA ASP A 103 0.65 -14.75 -19.16
C ASP A 103 2.02 -15.17 -18.67
N SER A 104 2.65 -14.28 -17.95
CA SER A 104 4.00 -14.52 -17.49
C SER A 104 4.01 -14.64 -15.99
N PRO A 105 4.35 -15.77 -15.44
CA PRO A 105 4.34 -15.92 -13.99
C PRO A 105 5.43 -15.11 -13.31
N GLU A 106 6.51 -14.87 -13.97
CA GLU A 106 7.57 -14.15 -13.37
C GLU A 106 7.79 -12.87 -14.02
N GLU A 107 8.02 -11.89 -13.28
CA GLU A 107 8.07 -10.61 -13.87
C GLU A 107 9.38 -9.99 -13.62
N GLY A 108 10.09 -9.85 -13.19
CA GLY A 108 11.32 -9.16 -13.09
C GLY A 108 12.16 -9.71 -11.94
N PRO A 109 13.32 -9.20 -11.78
CA PRO A 109 14.21 -9.67 -10.74
C PRO A 109 13.66 -9.33 -9.36
N ASP A 110 13.97 -10.18 -8.40
CA ASP A 110 13.54 -9.96 -7.04
C ASP A 110 14.17 -8.73 -6.43
N ASP A 111 15.25 -8.23 -6.98
CA ASP A 111 15.89 -7.06 -6.43
C ASP A 111 15.32 -5.75 -6.93
N LEU A 112 14.28 -5.79 -7.73
CA LEU A 112 13.59 -4.57 -8.12
C LEU A 112 12.98 -3.93 -6.88
N LEU A 113 13.30 -2.66 -6.62
CA LEU A 113 12.91 -1.98 -5.40
C LEU A 113 11.70 -1.09 -5.56
N TRP A 114 11.28 -0.79 -6.78
CA TRP A 114 10.10 0.02 -6.99
C TRP A 114 9.57 -0.20 -8.38
N ASP A 115 8.30 0.10 -8.55
CA ASP A 115 7.66 0.07 -9.86
C ASP A 115 6.41 0.93 -9.79
N THR A 116 6.16 1.65 -10.88
CA THR A 116 4.96 2.45 -11.01
C THR A 116 4.25 1.98 -12.28
N PRO A 117 3.01 1.51 -12.16
CA PRO A 117 2.32 0.99 -13.34
C PRO A 117 2.19 2.00 -14.44
N ALA A 118 2.35 1.55 -15.68
CA ALA A 118 2.25 2.42 -16.84
C ALA A 118 0.81 2.76 -17.20
N SER A 119 -0.12 1.86 -16.89
CA SER A 119 -1.54 2.06 -17.24
C SER A 119 -2.35 2.26 -15.97
N PRO A 120 -3.33 3.16 -16.02
CA PRO A 120 -4.15 3.35 -14.82
C PRO A 120 -5.00 2.13 -14.54
N PRO A 121 -5.13 1.76 -13.28
CA PRO A 121 -6.02 0.67 -12.90
C PRO A 121 -7.47 1.12 -13.00
N GLN A 122 -8.38 0.13 -12.99
CA GLN A 122 -9.79 0.44 -13.15
C GLN A 122 -10.60 0.22 -11.88
N GLU A 123 -10.31 -0.83 -11.12
CA GLU A 123 -11.09 -1.12 -9.93
C GLU A 123 -10.27 -1.01 -8.66
N PHE A 124 -9.07 -1.54 -8.69
CA PHE A 124 -8.27 -1.67 -7.50
C PHE A 124 -6.86 -1.18 -7.78
N TYR A 125 -6.32 -0.46 -6.83
CA TYR A 125 -4.95 0.03 -6.91
C TYR A 125 -4.34 -0.05 -5.53
N SER A 126 -3.13 -0.56 -5.43
CA SER A 126 -2.44 -0.65 -4.16
C SER A 126 -1.11 0.09 -4.24
N TRP A 127 -0.78 0.79 -3.17
CA TRP A 127 0.47 1.53 -3.03
C TRP A 127 1.15 1.02 -1.77
N ILE A 128 2.39 0.58 -1.90
CA ILE A 128 3.12 -0.07 -0.82
C ILE A 128 4.50 0.57 -0.71
N ALA A 129 4.88 0.98 0.49
CA ALA A 129 6.21 1.57 0.67
C ALA A 129 6.74 1.27 2.06
N GLY A 130 8.06 1.22 2.16
CA GLY A 130 8.71 1.01 3.43
C GLY A 130 9.97 0.18 3.27
N GLU A 131 10.20 -0.72 4.20
CA GLU A 131 11.38 -1.57 4.17
C GLU A 131 11.33 -2.52 2.98
N SER A 132 12.43 -2.65 2.28
CA SER A 132 12.47 -3.31 0.97
C SER A 132 11.97 -4.75 0.98
N THR A 133 12.39 -5.53 1.96
CA THR A 133 11.98 -6.93 2.02
C THR A 133 10.49 -7.06 2.30
N MET A 134 9.99 -6.23 3.21
CA MET A 134 8.57 -6.19 3.51
C MET A 134 7.77 -5.82 2.26
N VAL A 135 8.21 -4.80 1.56
CA VAL A 135 7.50 -4.34 0.37
C VAL A 135 7.42 -5.45 -0.67
N ARG A 136 8.53 -6.17 -0.90
CA ARG A 136 8.51 -7.28 -1.86
C ARG A 136 7.60 -8.40 -1.40
N ARG A 137 7.60 -8.68 -0.11
CA ARG A 137 6.72 -9.71 0.43
C ARG A 137 5.25 -9.36 0.19
N LEU A 138 4.87 -8.13 0.50
CA LEU A 138 3.47 -7.73 0.36
C LEU A 138 3.05 -7.73 -1.11
N ARG A 139 3.93 -7.29 -1.99
CA ARG A 139 3.62 -7.34 -3.41
C ARG A 139 3.40 -8.77 -3.89
N ARG A 140 4.24 -9.69 -3.44
CA ARG A 140 4.08 -11.09 -3.81
C ARG A 140 2.77 -11.66 -3.32
N ILE A 141 2.34 -11.29 -2.13
CA ILE A 141 1.07 -11.75 -1.62
C ILE A 141 -0.06 -11.29 -2.54
N LEU A 142 -0.04 -10.03 -2.92
CA LEU A 142 -1.08 -9.52 -3.81
C LEU A 142 -1.07 -10.23 -5.16
N VAL A 143 0.09 -10.38 -5.76
CA VAL A 143 0.18 -10.93 -7.10
C VAL A 143 0.00 -12.45 -7.09
N ASN A 144 0.72 -13.14 -6.22
CA ASN A 144 0.75 -14.60 -6.29
C ASN A 144 -0.38 -15.25 -5.54
N ASP A 145 -0.73 -14.73 -4.37
CA ASP A 145 -1.76 -15.37 -3.55
C ASP A 145 -3.15 -14.92 -3.97
N HIS A 146 -3.29 -13.70 -4.43
CA HIS A 146 -4.62 -13.15 -4.74
C HIS A 146 -4.82 -12.85 -6.21
N GLY A 147 -3.81 -13.03 -7.03
CA GLY A 147 -3.96 -12.83 -8.47
C GLY A 147 -4.19 -11.41 -8.90
N VAL A 148 -3.74 -10.45 -8.11
CA VAL A 148 -3.85 -9.04 -8.48
C VAL A 148 -2.87 -8.76 -9.61
N ASP A 149 -3.35 -8.05 -10.63
CA ASP A 149 -2.51 -7.65 -11.74
C ASP A 149 -1.42 -6.72 -11.22
N ARG A 150 -0.17 -7.07 -11.49
CA ARG A 150 0.93 -6.25 -10.97
C ARG A 150 0.93 -4.84 -11.52
N ARG A 151 0.20 -4.59 -12.59
CA ARG A 151 0.04 -3.23 -13.11
C ARG A 151 -0.84 -2.37 -12.21
N HIS A 152 -1.49 -2.98 -11.23
CA HIS A 152 -2.33 -2.24 -10.28
C HIS A 152 -1.62 -2.03 -8.94
N ILE A 153 -0.31 -2.24 -8.90
CA ILE A 153 0.45 -2.12 -7.66
C ILE A 153 1.66 -1.24 -7.88
N ALA A 154 1.74 -0.16 -7.12
CA ALA A 154 2.96 0.64 -7.06
C ALA A 154 3.66 0.31 -5.75
N PHE A 155 4.97 0.14 -5.81
CA PHE A 155 5.70 -0.21 -4.60
C PHE A 155 7.07 0.46 -4.61
N MET A 156 7.54 0.78 -3.39
CA MET A 156 8.81 1.47 -3.23
C MET A 156 9.49 1.00 -1.96
N GLY A 157 10.72 0.50 -2.10
CA GLY A 157 11.54 0.16 -0.96
C GLY A 157 12.35 1.36 -0.54
N TYR A 158 11.93 2.02 0.53
CA TYR A 158 12.59 3.22 1.00
C TYR A 158 13.89 2.91 1.75
N TRP A 159 13.97 1.76 2.41
CA TRP A 159 15.15 1.42 3.20
C TRP A 159 15.22 -0.10 3.29
N ARG A 160 16.36 -0.57 3.76
CA ARG A 160 16.60 -2.01 3.89
C ARG A 160 17.09 -2.31 5.29
N HIS A 161 16.37 -3.17 5.97
CA HIS A 161 16.72 -3.59 7.31
C HIS A 161 18.03 -4.39 7.28
N GLY A 162 18.92 -4.08 8.19
CA GLY A 162 20.16 -4.80 8.29
C GLY A 162 21.27 -4.35 7.36
N SER A 163 21.02 -3.36 6.52
CA SER A 163 22.07 -2.84 5.66
C SER A 163 23.05 -2.00 6.45
N ALA A 164 24.32 -2.21 6.21
CA ALA A 164 25.34 -1.37 6.82
C ALA A 164 25.22 0.03 6.26
N GLY A 165 25.50 1.01 7.09
CA GLY A 165 25.48 2.37 6.66
C GLY A 165 24.12 3.01 6.63
N MET A 166 23.12 2.32 7.10
CA MET A 166 21.78 2.88 7.13
C MET A 166 21.53 3.73 8.36
#